data_e79e73a5ebc283fecf8f2ee25ca8f1a0
#
_entry.id   e79e73a5ebc283fecf8f2ee25ca8f1a0
#
_cell.length_a   1.000
_cell.length_b   1.000
_cell.length_c   1.000
_cell.angle_alpha   90.00
_cell.angle_beta   90.00
_cell.angle_gamma   90.00
#
_symmetry.space_group_name_H-M   'P 1'
#
loop_
_entity.id
_entity.type
_entity.pdbx_description
1 polymer ?
#
loop_
_entity_poly.entity_id
_entity_poly.type
_entity_poly.pdbx_seq_one_letter_code
_entity_poly.pdbx_strand_id
1 'polypeptide(L)'
;MKYKIFQICFEQNQIPQVDPLLTPFDNTKNERPELREFHSFNRIIDEGFADDLDAWGVFGPRWQDKMRHSSQVIVDAIKDNPEADVWIFNHARVQDAFMYNVWEQGEYFHKGIRNVTGTALHNGGYDTTALEVVMTDATCYCSYFVARKEFWLDYIAFVKDVKTHLEALTGLEAEIYHGSANYARDPNLNMFPFIVERLFSTFLHMNRKYKIYSRKYDYSVYKDQVNDFYKIIESMNELKRLTLTQDSPDLFQHWNQLRTYFIKMYPQLFNLD
;
A
#
# COMPACT_ATOMS: atom_id res chain seq x y z
N MET A 1 -24.04 7.46 -1.11
CA MET A 1 -23.06 6.51 -0.54
C MET A 1 -22.71 6.94 0.87
N LYS A 2 -22.91 6.07 1.86
CA LYS A 2 -22.53 6.31 3.26
C LYS A 2 -21.12 5.74 3.49
N TYR A 3 -20.17 6.58 3.86
CA TYR A 3 -18.79 6.14 4.06
C TYR A 3 -18.15 6.76 5.30
N LYS A 4 -17.10 6.13 5.80
CA LYS A 4 -16.22 6.64 6.87
C LYS A 4 -14.76 6.39 6.55
N ILE A 5 -13.90 7.26 7.01
CA ILE A 5 -12.45 7.07 7.02
C ILE A 5 -12.03 7.01 8.47
N PHE A 6 -11.60 5.84 8.93
CA PHE A 6 -11.16 5.64 10.29
C PHE A 6 -9.69 6.03 10.42
N GLN A 7 -9.35 6.79 11.45
CA GLN A 7 -7.95 7.02 11.85
C GLN A 7 -7.65 6.23 13.10
N ILE A 8 -6.66 5.32 13.02
CA ILE A 8 -6.22 4.50 14.14
C ILE A 8 -5.55 5.40 15.18
N CYS A 9 -5.99 5.28 16.45
CA CYS A 9 -5.40 5.95 17.59
C CYS A 9 -4.79 4.91 18.53
N PHE A 10 -3.47 4.98 18.74
CA PHE A 10 -2.75 4.09 19.65
C PHE A 10 -2.59 4.68 21.06
N GLU A 11 -2.91 5.97 21.24
CA GLU A 11 -2.86 6.69 22.49
C GLU A 11 -4.12 7.52 22.67
N GLN A 12 -4.60 7.65 23.92
CA GLN A 12 -5.83 8.37 24.25
C GLN A 12 -5.79 9.85 23.82
N ASN A 13 -4.61 10.48 23.90
CA ASN A 13 -4.41 11.87 23.50
C ASN A 13 -4.53 12.12 21.99
N GLN A 14 -4.44 11.08 21.16
CA GLN A 14 -4.63 11.16 19.71
C GLN A 14 -6.10 11.31 19.30
N ILE A 15 -7.02 10.76 20.09
CA ILE A 15 -8.46 10.73 19.76
C ILE A 15 -9.02 12.15 19.52
N PRO A 16 -8.80 13.15 20.40
CA PRO A 16 -9.32 14.50 20.18
C PRO A 16 -8.58 15.28 19.10
N GLN A 17 -7.45 14.75 18.57
CA GLN A 17 -6.64 15.38 17.54
C GLN A 17 -6.96 14.87 16.13
N VAL A 18 -7.84 13.87 16.01
CA VAL A 18 -8.25 13.33 14.70
C VAL A 18 -8.94 14.43 13.89
N ASP A 19 -8.56 14.53 12.62
CA ASP A 19 -9.18 15.45 11.67
C ASP A 19 -10.71 15.29 11.68
N PRO A 20 -11.51 16.39 11.72
CA PRO A 20 -12.96 16.31 11.81
C PRO A 20 -13.65 15.55 10.67
N LEU A 21 -13.01 15.40 9.52
CA LEU A 21 -13.50 14.62 8.37
C LEU A 21 -13.22 13.11 8.50
N LEU A 22 -12.42 12.71 9.50
CA LEU A 22 -12.12 11.32 9.82
C LEU A 22 -12.85 10.90 11.11
N THR A 23 -12.99 9.60 11.29
CA THR A 23 -13.56 9.00 12.49
C THR A 23 -12.44 8.38 13.33
N PRO A 24 -12.25 8.78 14.60
CA PRO A 24 -11.25 8.13 15.45
C PRO A 24 -11.61 6.65 15.65
N PHE A 25 -10.61 5.78 15.52
CA PHE A 25 -10.71 4.36 15.82
C PHE A 25 -9.79 4.04 17.02
N ASP A 26 -10.38 3.79 18.16
CA ASP A 26 -9.64 3.50 19.40
C ASP A 26 -8.96 2.12 19.31
N ASN A 27 -7.65 2.14 19.19
CA ASN A 27 -6.77 0.97 19.25
C ASN A 27 -5.73 1.10 20.38
N THR A 28 -6.06 1.83 21.46
CA THR A 28 -5.13 2.10 22.56
C THR A 28 -4.72 0.84 23.33
N LYS A 29 -5.58 -0.19 23.37
CA LYS A 29 -5.23 -1.50 23.93
C LYS A 29 -4.20 -2.25 23.10
N ASN A 30 -4.22 -2.04 21.78
CA ASN A 30 -3.31 -2.67 20.83
C ASN A 30 -3.05 -4.17 21.09
N GLU A 31 -4.12 -4.95 21.19
CA GLU A 31 -4.10 -6.34 21.64
C GLU A 31 -3.28 -7.29 20.76
N ARG A 32 -3.11 -6.94 19.47
CA ARG A 32 -2.36 -7.71 18.47
C ARG A 32 -1.36 -6.82 17.72
N PRO A 33 -0.34 -6.30 18.41
CA PRO A 33 0.61 -5.33 17.84
C PRO A 33 1.39 -5.88 16.65
N GLU A 34 1.58 -7.20 16.58
CA GLU A 34 2.26 -7.89 15.48
C GLU A 34 1.48 -7.87 14.16
N LEU A 35 0.17 -7.62 14.20
CA LEU A 35 -0.70 -7.53 13.02
C LEU A 35 -0.81 -6.10 12.48
N ARG A 36 -0.39 -5.09 13.23
CA ARG A 36 -0.45 -3.68 12.87
C ARG A 36 -1.86 -3.28 12.38
N GLU A 37 -1.95 -2.56 11.25
CA GLU A 37 -3.20 -2.09 10.67
C GLU A 37 -4.18 -3.23 10.35
N PHE A 38 -3.69 -4.43 10.03
CA PHE A 38 -4.55 -5.58 9.73
C PHE A 38 -5.44 -5.99 10.90
N HIS A 39 -4.96 -5.82 12.14
CA HIS A 39 -5.81 -6.01 13.33
C HIS A 39 -6.99 -5.04 13.32
N SER A 40 -6.75 -3.76 13.03
CA SER A 40 -7.81 -2.75 12.93
C SER A 40 -8.80 -3.05 11.80
N PHE A 41 -8.34 -3.56 10.65
CA PHE A 41 -9.23 -3.95 9.55
C PHE A 41 -10.21 -5.04 9.99
N ASN A 42 -9.72 -6.08 10.69
CA ASN A 42 -10.59 -7.14 11.22
C ASN A 42 -11.57 -6.61 12.26
N ARG A 43 -11.10 -5.82 13.25
CA ARG A 43 -11.95 -5.26 14.29
C ARG A 43 -13.09 -4.39 13.75
N ILE A 44 -12.85 -3.60 12.71
CA ILE A 44 -13.88 -2.76 12.09
C ILE A 44 -15.02 -3.60 11.56
N ILE A 45 -14.75 -4.78 11.02
CA ILE A 45 -15.77 -5.72 10.54
C ILE A 45 -16.35 -6.52 11.71
N ASP A 46 -15.52 -7.16 12.51
CA ASP A 46 -15.93 -8.11 13.54
C ASP A 46 -16.74 -7.44 14.67
N GLU A 47 -16.47 -6.15 14.96
CA GLU A 47 -17.18 -5.34 15.96
C GLU A 47 -18.32 -4.49 15.36
N GLY A 48 -18.62 -4.63 14.07
CA GLY A 48 -19.77 -3.99 13.41
C GLY A 48 -19.62 -2.49 13.11
N PHE A 49 -18.41 -1.91 13.19
CA PHE A 49 -18.22 -0.47 12.92
C PHE A 49 -18.56 -0.07 11.47
N ALA A 50 -18.56 -1.03 10.54
CA ALA A 50 -18.82 -0.81 9.13
C ALA A 50 -20.16 -1.42 8.65
N ASP A 51 -21.02 -1.92 9.54
CA ASP A 51 -22.24 -2.68 9.15
C ASP A 51 -23.18 -1.88 8.26
N ASP A 52 -23.34 -0.59 8.55
CA ASP A 52 -24.25 0.32 7.86
C ASP A 52 -23.52 1.24 6.85
N LEU A 53 -22.26 0.93 6.49
CA LEU A 53 -21.47 1.69 5.54
C LEU A 53 -21.43 1.00 4.18
N ASP A 54 -21.47 1.83 3.12
CA ASP A 54 -21.25 1.39 1.74
C ASP A 54 -19.73 1.26 1.44
N ALA A 55 -18.90 2.10 2.09
CA ALA A 55 -17.46 2.13 1.90
C ALA A 55 -16.73 2.62 3.16
N TRP A 56 -15.48 2.20 3.35
CA TRP A 56 -14.62 2.76 4.39
C TRP A 56 -13.13 2.68 4.05
N GLY A 57 -12.33 3.50 4.76
CA GLY A 57 -10.87 3.46 4.76
C GLY A 57 -10.34 3.39 6.18
N VAL A 58 -9.09 2.93 6.34
CA VAL A 58 -8.43 2.84 7.65
C VAL A 58 -7.01 3.38 7.52
N PHE A 59 -6.74 4.49 8.17
CA PHE A 59 -5.47 5.20 8.05
C PHE A 59 -4.71 5.18 9.37
N GLY A 60 -3.41 4.97 9.30
CA GLY A 60 -2.53 5.08 10.46
C GLY A 60 -2.39 6.55 10.92
N PRO A 61 -1.92 6.81 12.16
CA PRO A 61 -1.92 8.16 12.75
C PRO A 61 -1.04 9.19 12.03
N ARG A 62 -0.09 8.73 11.21
CA ARG A 62 0.82 9.60 10.45
C ARG A 62 0.44 9.78 8.98
N TRP A 63 -0.82 9.55 8.65
CA TRP A 63 -1.26 9.61 7.25
C TRP A 63 -1.02 10.98 6.62
N GLN A 64 -1.23 12.08 7.35
CA GLN A 64 -1.03 13.45 6.85
C GLN A 64 0.43 13.71 6.50
N ASP A 65 1.36 13.30 7.35
CA ASP A 65 2.80 13.48 7.13
C ASP A 65 3.26 12.75 5.86
N LYS A 66 2.71 11.56 5.62
CA LYS A 66 3.05 10.72 4.47
C LYS A 66 2.37 11.17 3.20
N MET A 67 1.06 11.40 3.25
CA MET A 67 0.26 11.74 2.07
C MET A 67 0.41 13.21 1.63
N ARG A 68 0.86 14.10 2.53
CA ARG A 68 1.14 15.52 2.29
C ARG A 68 -0.02 16.29 1.65
N HIS A 69 -1.25 15.93 2.02
CA HIS A 69 -2.46 16.66 1.63
C HIS A 69 -3.53 16.58 2.72
N SER A 70 -4.56 17.43 2.61
CA SER A 70 -5.65 17.47 3.58
C SER A 70 -6.62 16.30 3.40
N SER A 71 -7.39 16.02 4.45
CA SER A 71 -8.52 15.09 4.44
C SER A 71 -9.60 15.48 3.43
N GLN A 72 -9.77 16.79 3.15
CA GLN A 72 -10.71 17.29 2.16
C GLN A 72 -10.44 16.70 0.76
N VAL A 73 -9.17 16.56 0.39
CA VAL A 73 -8.77 15.94 -0.89
C VAL A 73 -9.28 14.51 -1.02
N ILE A 74 -9.30 13.76 0.08
CA ILE A 74 -9.80 12.38 0.10
C ILE A 74 -11.31 12.38 -0.08
N VAL A 75 -11.99 13.25 0.66
CA VAL A 75 -13.45 13.40 0.61
C VAL A 75 -13.90 13.82 -0.79
N ASP A 76 -13.23 14.78 -1.40
CA ASP A 76 -13.55 15.26 -2.75
C ASP A 76 -13.31 14.15 -3.79
N ALA A 77 -12.21 13.42 -3.71
CA ALA A 77 -11.93 12.30 -4.59
C ALA A 77 -13.03 11.22 -4.56
N ILE A 78 -13.56 10.90 -3.36
CA ILE A 78 -14.65 9.94 -3.21
C ILE A 78 -15.96 10.48 -3.80
N LYS A 79 -16.26 11.77 -3.60
CA LYS A 79 -17.48 12.42 -4.12
C LYS A 79 -17.46 12.56 -5.64
N ASP A 80 -16.30 12.90 -6.19
CA ASP A 80 -16.13 13.17 -7.62
C ASP A 80 -16.04 11.90 -8.47
N ASN A 81 -15.78 10.74 -7.83
CA ASN A 81 -15.64 9.44 -8.49
C ASN A 81 -16.54 8.37 -7.83
N PRO A 82 -17.86 8.57 -7.80
CA PRO A 82 -18.80 7.71 -7.07
C PRO A 82 -18.94 6.32 -7.69
N GLU A 83 -18.51 6.13 -8.94
CA GLU A 83 -18.52 4.85 -9.66
C GLU A 83 -17.37 3.93 -9.29
N ALA A 84 -16.34 4.44 -8.59
CA ALA A 84 -15.22 3.60 -8.16
C ALA A 84 -15.64 2.65 -7.03
N ASP A 85 -14.97 1.51 -6.99
CA ASP A 85 -15.07 0.54 -5.90
C ASP A 85 -13.91 0.72 -4.90
N VAL A 86 -12.78 1.25 -5.40
CA VAL A 86 -11.56 1.49 -4.60
C VAL A 86 -10.96 2.84 -4.96
N TRP A 87 -10.71 3.68 -3.96
CA TRP A 87 -10.01 4.97 -4.08
C TRP A 87 -8.64 4.86 -3.45
N ILE A 88 -7.58 5.01 -4.26
CA ILE A 88 -6.19 4.85 -3.85
C ILE A 88 -5.52 6.20 -3.67
N PHE A 89 -4.86 6.39 -2.52
CA PHE A 89 -4.13 7.59 -2.14
C PHE A 89 -2.66 7.24 -1.86
N ASN A 90 -2.00 6.66 -2.87
CA ASN A 90 -0.60 6.25 -2.74
C ASN A 90 0.31 7.45 -2.44
N HIS A 91 1.20 7.31 -1.44
CA HIS A 91 2.14 8.35 -1.02
C HIS A 91 3.57 8.12 -1.51
N ALA A 92 3.98 6.87 -1.71
CA ALA A 92 5.35 6.49 -2.06
C ALA A 92 5.65 6.73 -3.55
N ARG A 93 5.56 7.99 -3.99
CA ARG A 93 5.60 8.38 -5.41
C ARG A 93 6.99 8.30 -6.01
N VAL A 94 8.02 8.58 -5.23
CA VAL A 94 9.42 8.41 -5.69
C VAL A 94 9.67 6.93 -5.96
N GLN A 95 9.33 6.07 -5.01
CA GLN A 95 9.52 4.62 -5.15
C GLN A 95 8.67 4.06 -6.30
N ASP A 96 7.42 4.50 -6.44
CA ASP A 96 6.55 4.09 -7.53
C ASP A 96 7.10 4.44 -8.92
N ALA A 97 7.73 5.61 -9.07
CA ALA A 97 8.31 6.04 -10.35
C ALA A 97 9.49 5.16 -10.81
N PHE A 98 10.24 4.57 -9.87
CA PHE A 98 11.48 3.85 -10.17
C PHE A 98 11.42 2.34 -9.92
N MET A 99 10.47 1.83 -9.13
CA MET A 99 10.33 0.39 -8.89
C MET A 99 9.33 -0.24 -9.87
N TYR A 100 9.53 -1.50 -10.22
CA TYR A 100 8.57 -2.22 -11.07
C TYR A 100 7.20 -2.29 -10.41
N ASN A 101 7.18 -2.65 -9.13
CA ASN A 101 5.97 -2.85 -8.36
C ASN A 101 6.24 -2.77 -6.85
N VAL A 102 5.21 -3.00 -6.06
CA VAL A 102 5.31 -3.02 -4.60
C VAL A 102 6.23 -4.12 -4.06
N TRP A 103 6.43 -5.21 -4.80
CA TRP A 103 7.27 -6.34 -4.38
C TRP A 103 8.76 -6.07 -4.59
N GLU A 104 9.15 -5.43 -5.68
CA GLU A 104 10.53 -4.97 -5.85
C GLU A 104 10.89 -3.96 -4.77
N GLN A 105 10.00 -3.04 -4.47
CA GLN A 105 10.17 -2.10 -3.35
C GLN A 105 10.28 -2.86 -2.02
N GLY A 106 9.40 -3.85 -1.80
CA GLY A 106 9.45 -4.70 -0.63
C GLY A 106 10.77 -5.43 -0.46
N GLU A 107 11.29 -6.01 -1.52
CA GLU A 107 12.56 -6.74 -1.53
C GLU A 107 13.75 -5.82 -1.24
N TYR A 108 13.65 -4.54 -1.65
CA TYR A 108 14.69 -3.54 -1.35
C TYR A 108 14.81 -3.27 0.16
N PHE A 109 13.68 -3.19 0.88
CA PHE A 109 13.66 -2.88 2.33
C PHE A 109 13.60 -4.11 3.24
N HIS A 110 13.00 -5.20 2.78
CA HIS A 110 12.70 -6.41 3.55
C HIS A 110 13.11 -7.65 2.76
N LYS A 111 14.38 -7.98 2.81
CA LYS A 111 14.97 -9.07 2.03
C LYS A 111 14.26 -10.40 2.23
N GLY A 112 13.91 -11.06 1.11
CA GLY A 112 13.21 -12.33 1.07
C GLY A 112 11.69 -12.24 1.09
N ILE A 113 11.10 -11.03 1.24
CA ILE A 113 9.64 -10.84 1.30
C ILE A 113 8.95 -11.38 0.05
N ARG A 114 9.54 -11.17 -1.13
CA ARG A 114 8.99 -11.62 -2.41
C ARG A 114 8.97 -13.13 -2.52
N ASN A 115 10.06 -13.80 -2.15
CA ASN A 115 10.14 -15.25 -2.18
C ASN A 115 9.16 -15.91 -1.21
N VAL A 116 9.15 -15.47 0.04
CA VAL A 116 8.25 -15.96 1.09
C VAL A 116 6.79 -15.81 0.67
N THR A 117 6.41 -14.64 0.15
CA THR A 117 5.03 -14.42 -0.30
C THR A 117 4.71 -15.21 -1.57
N GLY A 118 5.67 -15.33 -2.51
CA GLY A 118 5.50 -16.13 -3.73
C GLY A 118 5.21 -17.60 -3.41
N THR A 119 5.94 -18.18 -2.47
CA THR A 119 5.70 -19.56 -1.99
C THR A 119 4.31 -19.68 -1.35
N ALA A 120 3.93 -18.75 -0.49
CA ALA A 120 2.61 -18.78 0.15
C ALA A 120 1.45 -18.65 -0.85
N LEU A 121 1.56 -17.73 -1.81
CA LEU A 121 0.55 -17.57 -2.87
C LEU A 121 0.45 -18.81 -3.75
N HIS A 122 1.59 -19.40 -4.14
CA HIS A 122 1.63 -20.62 -4.91
C HIS A 122 0.93 -21.78 -4.17
N ASN A 123 1.24 -21.95 -2.87
CA ASN A 123 0.64 -22.99 -2.03
C ASN A 123 -0.88 -22.79 -1.86
N GLY A 124 -1.35 -21.54 -1.89
CA GLY A 124 -2.77 -21.20 -1.89
C GLY A 124 -3.45 -21.31 -3.26
N GLY A 125 -2.70 -21.68 -4.32
CA GLY A 125 -3.23 -21.78 -5.68
C GLY A 125 -3.50 -20.43 -6.35
N TYR A 126 -2.90 -19.35 -5.86
CA TYR A 126 -3.02 -18.01 -6.42
C TYR A 126 -2.05 -17.76 -7.57
N ASP A 127 -2.43 -16.85 -8.46
CA ASP A 127 -1.55 -16.35 -9.52
C ASP A 127 -0.39 -15.53 -8.93
N THR A 128 0.84 -15.97 -9.18
CA THR A 128 2.06 -15.30 -8.72
C THR A 128 2.61 -14.28 -9.70
N THR A 129 2.02 -14.12 -10.90
CA THR A 129 2.48 -13.15 -11.90
C THR A 129 2.44 -11.71 -11.39
N ALA A 130 1.55 -11.41 -10.44
CA ALA A 130 1.46 -10.12 -9.77
C ALA A 130 2.76 -9.68 -9.07
N LEU A 131 3.65 -10.65 -8.74
CA LEU A 131 4.96 -10.33 -8.13
C LEU A 131 6.00 -9.86 -9.15
N GLU A 132 5.76 -10.12 -10.44
CA GLU A 132 6.72 -9.90 -11.52
C GLU A 132 6.36 -8.71 -12.42
N VAL A 133 5.06 -8.39 -12.55
CA VAL A 133 4.58 -7.38 -13.49
C VAL A 133 4.87 -5.96 -13.03
N VAL A 134 5.04 -5.06 -13.98
CA VAL A 134 5.08 -3.62 -13.69
C VAL A 134 3.69 -3.12 -13.29
N MET A 135 3.61 -2.35 -12.23
CA MET A 135 2.37 -1.77 -11.73
C MET A 135 2.47 -0.25 -11.63
N THR A 136 1.35 0.45 -11.82
CA THR A 136 1.22 1.90 -11.63
C THR A 136 -0.02 2.25 -10.83
N ASP A 137 -1.18 2.37 -11.47
CA ASP A 137 -2.40 2.92 -10.85
C ASP A 137 -2.97 2.07 -9.71
N ALA A 138 -2.65 0.77 -9.67
CA ALA A 138 -3.05 -0.14 -8.61
C ALA A 138 -2.02 -0.23 -7.45
N THR A 139 -0.93 0.55 -7.49
CA THR A 139 0.05 0.55 -6.41
C THR A 139 -0.46 1.33 -5.20
N CYS A 140 -0.33 0.74 -4.02
CA CYS A 140 -0.62 1.42 -2.76
C CYS A 140 0.35 0.93 -1.68
N TYR A 141 1.05 1.86 -1.08
CA TYR A 141 1.89 1.62 0.07
C TYR A 141 1.18 2.10 1.34
N CYS A 142 1.43 1.46 2.46
CA CYS A 142 0.86 1.81 3.76
C CYS A 142 -0.68 1.80 3.84
N SER A 143 -1.36 1.06 2.98
CA SER A 143 -2.82 0.83 3.01
C SER A 143 -3.67 2.12 2.99
N TYR A 144 -3.20 3.19 2.34
CA TYR A 144 -3.98 4.43 2.21
C TYR A 144 -4.98 4.34 1.06
N PHE A 145 -6.06 3.64 1.30
CA PHE A 145 -7.17 3.51 0.37
C PHE A 145 -8.51 3.53 1.11
N VAL A 146 -9.56 3.88 0.36
CA VAL A 146 -10.95 3.71 0.76
C VAL A 146 -11.58 2.74 -0.22
N ALA A 147 -12.41 1.82 0.26
CA ALA A 147 -13.03 0.85 -0.63
C ALA A 147 -14.46 0.51 -0.19
N ARG A 148 -15.25 -0.01 -1.14
CA ARG A 148 -16.59 -0.52 -0.88
C ARG A 148 -16.57 -1.76 -0.02
N LYS A 149 -17.70 -2.04 0.62
CA LYS A 149 -17.87 -3.16 1.56
C LYS A 149 -17.48 -4.50 0.91
N GLU A 150 -17.93 -4.76 -0.31
CA GLU A 150 -17.64 -5.99 -1.04
C GLU A 150 -16.14 -6.20 -1.25
N PHE A 151 -15.42 -5.13 -1.62
CA PHE A 151 -13.97 -5.19 -1.76
C PHE A 151 -13.30 -5.59 -0.43
N TRP A 152 -13.69 -4.96 0.67
CA TRP A 152 -13.10 -5.23 1.98
C TRP A 152 -13.31 -6.68 2.43
N LEU A 153 -14.51 -7.22 2.23
CA LEU A 153 -14.82 -8.60 2.59
C LEU A 153 -13.96 -9.58 1.80
N ASP A 154 -13.89 -9.40 0.47
CA ASP A 154 -13.08 -10.25 -0.40
C ASP A 154 -11.58 -10.11 -0.09
N TYR A 155 -11.09 -8.87 0.13
CA TYR A 155 -9.69 -8.61 0.44
C TYR A 155 -9.26 -9.21 1.79
N ILE A 156 -10.05 -9.04 2.83
CA ILE A 156 -9.73 -9.61 4.15
C ILE A 156 -9.77 -11.13 4.12
N ALA A 157 -10.72 -11.74 3.41
CA ALA A 157 -10.76 -13.19 3.22
C ALA A 157 -9.48 -13.69 2.51
N PHE A 158 -9.06 -13.01 1.44
CA PHE A 158 -7.82 -13.29 0.73
C PHE A 158 -6.59 -13.19 1.66
N VAL A 159 -6.46 -12.10 2.43
CA VAL A 159 -5.32 -11.91 3.35
C VAL A 159 -5.29 -12.97 4.44
N LYS A 160 -6.44 -13.36 4.99
CA LYS A 160 -6.55 -14.44 5.99
C LYS A 160 -6.10 -15.78 5.43
N ASP A 161 -6.48 -16.09 4.19
CA ASP A 161 -6.08 -17.32 3.52
C ASP A 161 -4.58 -17.34 3.23
N VAL A 162 -4.03 -16.26 2.63
CA VAL A 162 -2.57 -16.13 2.42
C VAL A 162 -1.81 -16.24 3.74
N LYS A 163 -2.32 -15.66 4.84
CA LYS A 163 -1.72 -15.78 6.17
C LYS A 163 -1.62 -17.23 6.61
N THR A 164 -2.64 -18.04 6.37
CA THR A 164 -2.61 -19.48 6.70
C THR A 164 -1.47 -20.19 5.95
N HIS A 165 -1.26 -19.88 4.68
CA HIS A 165 -0.17 -20.44 3.90
C HIS A 165 1.22 -19.92 4.33
N LEU A 166 1.32 -18.64 4.75
CA LEU A 166 2.54 -18.09 5.33
C LEU A 166 2.92 -18.77 6.64
N GLU A 167 1.96 -19.06 7.51
CA GLU A 167 2.18 -19.75 8.78
C GLU A 167 2.53 -21.24 8.62
N ALA A 168 2.16 -21.82 7.48
CA ALA A 168 2.48 -23.21 7.14
C ALA A 168 3.84 -23.38 6.42
N LEU A 169 4.59 -22.30 6.18
CA LEU A 169 5.91 -22.34 5.57
C LEU A 169 6.88 -23.15 6.43
N THR A 170 7.88 -23.75 5.78
CA THR A 170 8.93 -24.57 6.44
C THR A 170 10.32 -24.16 5.95
N GLY A 171 11.37 -24.60 6.64
CA GLY A 171 12.75 -24.34 6.25
C GLY A 171 13.10 -22.84 6.21
N LEU A 172 13.87 -22.44 5.22
CA LEU A 172 14.38 -21.07 5.10
C LEU A 172 13.28 -20.02 4.97
N GLU A 173 12.19 -20.32 4.25
CA GLU A 173 11.06 -19.40 4.10
C GLU A 173 10.38 -19.13 5.45
N ALA A 174 10.22 -20.13 6.30
CA ALA A 174 9.68 -19.96 7.64
C ALA A 174 10.61 -19.09 8.51
N GLU A 175 11.93 -19.33 8.44
CA GLU A 175 12.92 -18.53 9.16
C GLU A 175 12.87 -17.06 8.75
N ILE A 176 12.75 -16.76 7.46
CA ILE A 176 12.62 -15.41 6.94
C ILE A 176 11.29 -14.78 7.38
N TYR A 177 10.18 -15.51 7.27
CA TYR A 177 8.84 -15.00 7.62
C TYR A 177 8.70 -14.66 9.11
N HIS A 178 9.16 -15.54 9.99
CA HIS A 178 9.09 -15.37 11.45
C HIS A 178 10.22 -14.51 12.01
N GLY A 179 11.30 -14.33 11.24
CA GLY A 179 12.44 -13.52 11.63
C GLY A 179 12.11 -12.01 11.65
N SER A 180 13.11 -11.23 12.07
CA SER A 180 13.01 -9.77 12.04
C SER A 180 12.91 -9.24 10.60
N ALA A 181 11.93 -8.39 10.34
CA ALA A 181 11.81 -7.67 9.08
C ALA A 181 12.79 -6.49 8.94
N ASN A 182 13.75 -6.34 9.86
CA ASN A 182 14.72 -5.22 9.92
C ASN A 182 14.05 -3.83 9.98
N TYR A 183 12.90 -3.76 10.66
CA TYR A 183 12.19 -2.50 10.81
C TYR A 183 12.79 -1.69 11.97
N ALA A 184 13.38 -0.53 11.67
CA ALA A 184 14.14 0.28 12.65
C ALA A 184 13.34 0.69 13.91
N ARG A 185 12.00 0.79 13.80
CA ARG A 185 11.13 1.19 14.92
C ARG A 185 10.68 0.03 15.78
N ASP A 186 10.77 -1.19 15.28
CA ASP A 186 10.38 -2.40 15.98
C ASP A 186 11.21 -3.57 15.41
N PRO A 187 12.38 -3.81 15.98
CA PRO A 187 13.30 -4.83 15.47
C PRO A 187 12.78 -6.27 15.64
N ASN A 188 11.71 -6.47 16.43
CA ASN A 188 11.10 -7.78 16.64
C ASN A 188 9.90 -8.03 15.71
N LEU A 189 9.51 -7.04 14.90
CA LEU A 189 8.39 -7.18 13.98
C LEU A 189 8.76 -8.15 12.86
N ASN A 190 7.88 -9.15 12.62
CA ASN A 190 8.03 -10.10 11.52
C ASN A 190 7.58 -9.52 10.17
N MET A 191 7.65 -10.34 9.12
CA MET A 191 7.33 -9.93 7.74
C MET A 191 5.84 -9.63 7.49
N PHE A 192 4.92 -10.16 8.28
CA PHE A 192 3.49 -10.16 7.95
C PHE A 192 2.90 -8.77 7.66
N PRO A 193 3.09 -7.73 8.47
CA PRO A 193 2.53 -6.41 8.16
C PRO A 193 2.99 -5.84 6.82
N PHE A 194 4.26 -6.05 6.48
CA PHE A 194 4.83 -5.59 5.21
C PHE A 194 4.32 -6.39 4.02
N ILE A 195 3.99 -7.67 4.21
CA ILE A 195 3.31 -8.50 3.22
C ILE A 195 1.89 -7.96 3.01
N VAL A 196 1.11 -7.72 4.06
CA VAL A 196 -0.27 -7.20 3.97
C VAL A 196 -0.35 -5.91 3.18
N GLU A 197 0.57 -4.95 3.42
CA GLU A 197 0.61 -3.70 2.65
C GLU A 197 0.70 -3.95 1.14
N ARG A 198 1.41 -4.99 0.71
CA ARG A 198 1.64 -5.32 -0.70
C ARG A 198 0.59 -6.24 -1.29
N LEU A 199 -0.05 -7.07 -0.46
CA LEU A 199 -1.15 -7.92 -0.88
C LEU A 199 -2.33 -7.12 -1.43
N PHE A 200 -2.52 -5.87 -1.03
CA PHE A 200 -3.55 -5.00 -1.60
C PHE A 200 -3.39 -4.83 -3.11
N SER A 201 -2.20 -4.41 -3.57
CA SER A 201 -1.92 -4.25 -5.00
C SER A 201 -1.96 -5.57 -5.76
N THR A 202 -1.53 -6.66 -5.12
CA THR A 202 -1.59 -8.02 -5.65
C THR A 202 -3.04 -8.47 -5.85
N PHE A 203 -3.89 -8.26 -4.84
CA PHE A 203 -5.31 -8.59 -4.89
C PHE A 203 -6.03 -7.84 -6.01
N LEU A 204 -5.76 -6.54 -6.16
CA LEU A 204 -6.31 -5.73 -7.26
C LEU A 204 -5.83 -6.22 -8.65
N HIS A 205 -4.57 -6.63 -8.76
CA HIS A 205 -4.04 -7.19 -10.00
C HIS A 205 -4.78 -8.47 -10.41
N MET A 206 -5.03 -9.36 -9.46
CA MET A 206 -5.76 -10.62 -9.70
C MET A 206 -7.27 -10.43 -9.91
N ASN A 207 -7.85 -9.35 -9.36
CA ASN A 207 -9.30 -9.12 -9.34
C ASN A 207 -9.69 -7.88 -10.14
N ARG A 208 -9.63 -7.98 -11.47
CA ARG A 208 -9.93 -6.89 -12.42
C ARG A 208 -11.40 -6.43 -12.42
N LYS A 209 -12.27 -7.05 -11.64
CA LYS A 209 -13.68 -6.66 -11.51
C LYS A 209 -13.88 -5.31 -10.81
N TYR A 210 -12.94 -4.90 -9.96
CA TYR A 210 -13.06 -3.66 -9.20
C TYR A 210 -12.64 -2.45 -10.00
N LYS A 211 -13.47 -1.41 -10.02
CA LYS A 211 -13.16 -0.10 -10.61
C LYS A 211 -12.28 0.69 -9.65
N ILE A 212 -11.12 1.09 -10.12
CA ILE A 212 -10.12 1.79 -9.33
C ILE A 212 -10.12 3.26 -9.72
N TYR A 213 -10.18 4.14 -8.73
CA TYR A 213 -9.73 5.51 -8.83
C TYR A 213 -8.37 5.62 -8.15
N SER A 214 -7.33 5.99 -8.91
CA SER A 214 -6.01 6.30 -8.37
C SER A 214 -5.76 7.80 -8.50
N ARG A 215 -5.57 8.45 -7.36
CA ARG A 215 -5.37 9.89 -7.35
C ARG A 215 -4.08 10.27 -8.08
N LYS A 216 -4.18 11.19 -9.04
CA LYS A 216 -3.00 11.83 -9.63
C LYS A 216 -2.30 12.67 -8.57
N TYR A 217 -0.99 12.57 -8.53
CA TYR A 217 -0.18 13.19 -7.50
C TYR A 217 0.50 14.46 -8.03
N ASP A 218 0.65 15.44 -7.14
CA ASP A 218 1.45 16.64 -7.41
C ASP A 218 2.87 16.43 -6.88
N TYR A 219 3.81 16.17 -7.78
CA TYR A 219 5.21 15.94 -7.41
C TYR A 219 5.92 17.21 -6.91
N SER A 220 5.34 18.39 -7.12
CA SER A 220 5.91 19.65 -6.64
C SER A 220 6.01 19.74 -5.11
N VAL A 221 5.27 18.89 -4.38
CA VAL A 221 5.37 18.76 -2.92
C VAL A 221 6.77 18.32 -2.44
N TYR A 222 7.59 17.74 -3.33
CA TYR A 222 8.97 17.37 -3.03
C TYR A 222 9.98 18.49 -3.31
N LYS A 223 9.56 19.65 -3.84
CA LYS A 223 10.46 20.72 -4.27
C LYS A 223 11.44 21.16 -3.19
N ASP A 224 10.96 21.27 -1.96
CA ASP A 224 11.80 21.71 -0.82
C ASP A 224 12.85 20.65 -0.42
N GLN A 225 12.66 19.41 -0.79
CA GLN A 225 13.57 18.31 -0.46
C GLN A 225 14.57 18.01 -1.59
N VAL A 226 14.17 18.17 -2.84
CA VAL A 226 14.96 17.74 -3.99
C VAL A 226 15.08 18.80 -5.09
N ASN A 227 14.70 20.05 -4.83
CA ASN A 227 14.69 21.15 -5.80
C ASN A 227 13.89 20.70 -7.07
N ASP A 228 14.40 21.04 -8.24
CA ASP A 228 13.76 20.68 -9.52
C ASP A 228 13.83 19.18 -9.87
N PHE A 229 14.45 18.34 -9.04
CA PHE A 229 14.53 16.90 -9.27
C PHE A 229 13.14 16.21 -9.23
N TYR A 230 12.16 16.83 -8.59
CA TYR A 230 10.77 16.35 -8.61
C TYR A 230 10.22 16.21 -10.04
N LYS A 231 10.65 17.06 -10.98
CA LYS A 231 10.27 16.98 -12.41
C LYS A 231 10.78 15.69 -13.06
N ILE A 232 11.96 15.23 -12.64
CA ILE A 232 12.51 13.95 -13.09
C ILE A 232 11.68 12.80 -12.56
N ILE A 233 11.29 12.84 -11.28
CA ILE A 233 10.44 11.82 -10.67
C ILE A 233 9.09 11.75 -11.41
N GLU A 234 8.47 12.90 -11.66
CA GLU A 234 7.22 13.00 -12.43
C GLU A 234 7.39 12.42 -13.85
N SER A 235 8.47 12.80 -14.56
CA SER A 235 8.77 12.30 -15.90
C SER A 235 9.00 10.78 -15.91
N MET A 236 9.69 10.24 -14.91
CA MET A 236 9.93 8.81 -14.78
C MET A 236 8.63 8.03 -14.53
N ASN A 237 7.73 8.58 -13.70
CA ASN A 237 6.41 7.98 -13.46
C ASN A 237 5.55 7.99 -14.73
N GLU A 238 5.55 9.11 -15.47
CA GLU A 238 4.81 9.19 -16.73
C GLU A 238 5.40 8.24 -17.79
N LEU A 239 6.71 8.15 -17.90
CA LEU A 239 7.37 7.20 -18.81
C LEU A 239 7.01 5.76 -18.46
N LYS A 240 7.03 5.38 -17.17
CA LYS A 240 6.57 4.07 -16.69
C LYS A 240 5.11 3.80 -17.09
N ARG A 241 4.22 4.77 -16.90
CA ARG A 241 2.82 4.67 -17.30
C ARG A 241 2.66 4.47 -18.80
N LEU A 242 3.42 5.19 -19.62
CA LEU A 242 3.40 5.06 -21.06
C LEU A 242 3.87 3.67 -21.54
N THR A 243 4.84 3.05 -20.85
CA THR A 243 5.27 1.68 -21.19
C THR A 243 4.13 0.68 -21.11
N LEU A 244 3.24 0.86 -20.14
CA LEU A 244 2.10 -0.04 -19.90
C LEU A 244 0.92 0.27 -20.82
N THR A 245 0.64 1.56 -21.07
CA THR A 245 -0.52 1.97 -21.88
C THR A 245 -0.30 1.78 -23.37
N GLN A 246 0.94 1.86 -23.83
CA GLN A 246 1.30 1.72 -25.26
C GLN A 246 1.84 0.32 -25.59
N ASP A 247 2.04 -0.53 -24.58
CA ASP A 247 2.64 -1.87 -24.73
C ASP A 247 3.91 -1.85 -25.57
N SER A 248 4.81 -0.87 -25.28
CA SER A 248 6.00 -0.59 -26.07
C SER A 248 7.27 -1.14 -25.40
N PRO A 249 7.91 -2.18 -25.96
CA PRO A 249 9.18 -2.71 -25.46
C PRO A 249 10.30 -1.66 -25.44
N ASP A 250 10.35 -0.77 -26.43
CA ASP A 250 11.37 0.28 -26.50
C ASP A 250 11.21 1.31 -25.38
N LEU A 251 10.01 1.76 -25.10
CA LEU A 251 9.72 2.64 -23.96
C LEU A 251 10.07 1.96 -22.65
N PHE A 252 9.71 0.68 -22.50
CA PHE A 252 10.06 -0.10 -21.32
C PHE A 252 11.58 -0.20 -21.13
N GLN A 253 12.32 -0.53 -22.19
CA GLN A 253 13.78 -0.60 -22.13
C GLN A 253 14.39 0.76 -21.73
N HIS A 254 13.87 1.85 -22.29
CA HIS A 254 14.33 3.20 -21.98
C HIS A 254 14.09 3.56 -20.51
N TRP A 255 12.87 3.35 -20.04
CA TRP A 255 12.52 3.55 -18.62
C TRP A 255 13.41 2.70 -17.72
N ASN A 256 13.65 1.42 -18.05
CA ASN A 256 14.44 0.49 -17.26
C ASN A 256 15.92 0.88 -17.18
N GLN A 257 16.49 1.41 -18.26
CA GLN A 257 17.86 1.95 -18.24
C GLN A 257 17.97 3.18 -17.35
N LEU A 258 17.04 4.12 -17.48
CA LEU A 258 17.01 5.34 -16.66
C LEU A 258 16.82 5.02 -15.18
N ARG A 259 15.85 4.16 -14.83
CA ARG A 259 15.61 3.79 -13.42
C ARG A 259 16.84 3.13 -12.78
N THR A 260 17.51 2.24 -13.53
CA THR A 260 18.73 1.56 -13.04
C THR A 260 19.82 2.58 -12.73
N TYR A 261 20.00 3.59 -13.61
CA TYR A 261 20.92 4.69 -13.37
C TYR A 261 20.55 5.49 -12.11
N PHE A 262 19.28 5.90 -11.97
CA PHE A 262 18.83 6.70 -10.83
C PHE A 262 18.91 5.96 -9.51
N ILE A 263 18.50 4.69 -9.44
CA ILE A 263 18.61 3.86 -8.24
C ILE A 263 20.08 3.78 -7.78
N LYS A 264 21.00 3.62 -8.70
CA LYS A 264 22.44 3.52 -8.41
C LYS A 264 23.05 4.86 -7.97
N MET A 265 22.71 5.94 -8.66
CA MET A 265 23.36 7.25 -8.46
C MET A 265 22.74 8.09 -7.36
N TYR A 266 21.46 7.89 -7.03
CA TYR A 266 20.70 8.71 -6.09
C TYR A 266 19.90 7.87 -5.10
N PRO A 267 20.54 6.93 -4.35
CA PRO A 267 19.84 6.04 -3.42
C PRO A 267 19.09 6.80 -2.30
N GLN A 268 19.53 8.02 -1.98
CA GLN A 268 18.86 8.88 -0.99
C GLN A 268 17.43 9.27 -1.37
N LEU A 269 17.08 9.27 -2.67
CA LEU A 269 15.72 9.59 -3.12
C LEU A 269 14.69 8.57 -2.61
N PHE A 270 15.10 7.33 -2.38
CA PHE A 270 14.20 6.26 -1.93
C PHE A 270 13.87 6.33 -0.44
N ASN A 271 14.45 7.27 0.28
CA ASN A 271 14.17 7.55 1.69
C ASN A 271 13.27 8.80 1.88
N LEU A 272 12.72 9.38 0.79
CA LEU A 272 11.88 10.58 0.85
C LEU A 272 10.42 10.27 1.21
N ASP A 273 9.97 9.04 0.97
CA ASP A 273 8.59 8.58 1.18
C ASP A 273 8.35 8.01 2.59
#